data_9579ada8bbe86b6ccfecee1649584654
#
_entry.id   9579ada8bbe86b6ccfecee1649584654
#
_cell.length_a   1.000
_cell.length_b   1.000
_cell.length_c   1.000
_cell.angle_alpha   90.00
_cell.angle_beta   90.00
_cell.angle_gamma   90.00
#
_symmetry.space_group_name_H-M   'P 1'
#
loop_
_entity.id
_entity.type
_entity.pdbx_description
1 polymer ?
#
loop_
_entity_poly.entity_id
_entity_poly.type
_entity_poly.pdbx_seq_one_letter_code
_entity_poly.pdbx_strand_id
1 'polypeptide(L)'
;MPTTPNFPPAPDSPPSALVDDGHYNVGTYNAAIARVNPLDAEPGKRFTRLARTARNLRLKEWEAFQLGDDDWFILGAVYNAKTVGLLQVLAVHKESATITRWESKLPATSLSIARGLLDSTSRSEERRVGKECL
;
A
#
# COMPACT_ATOMS: atom_id res chain seq x y z
N MET A 1 9.37 -15.64 43.21
CA MET A 1 8.32 -16.13 42.31
C MET A 1 8.65 -15.62 40.92
N PRO A 2 8.76 -16.43 39.91
CA PRO A 2 8.97 -15.94 38.54
C PRO A 2 7.73 -15.19 38.07
N THR A 3 7.88 -13.94 37.67
CA THR A 3 6.81 -13.16 37.04
C THR A 3 6.51 -13.76 35.68
N THR A 4 5.30 -14.24 35.49
CA THR A 4 4.81 -14.71 34.19
C THR A 4 4.96 -13.55 33.18
N PRO A 5 5.64 -13.73 32.05
CA PRO A 5 5.74 -12.68 31.04
C PRO A 5 4.32 -12.29 30.58
N ASN A 6 4.04 -10.98 30.65
CA ASN A 6 2.77 -10.42 30.21
C ASN A 6 2.79 -10.33 28.67
N PHE A 7 2.41 -11.41 28.01
CA PHE A 7 2.24 -11.42 26.56
C PHE A 7 1.04 -10.55 26.18
N PRO A 8 1.13 -9.76 25.11
CA PRO A 8 -0.03 -9.05 24.58
C PRO A 8 -1.14 -10.06 24.24
N PRO A 9 -2.42 -9.66 24.33
CA PRO A 9 -3.53 -10.52 23.95
C PRO A 9 -3.35 -11.03 22.51
N ALA A 10 -3.83 -12.24 22.25
CA ALA A 10 -3.79 -12.81 20.91
C ALA A 10 -4.50 -11.88 19.92
N PRO A 11 -3.92 -11.65 18.72
CA PRO A 11 -4.56 -10.80 17.74
C PRO A 11 -5.91 -11.37 17.29
N ASP A 12 -6.87 -10.49 17.04
CA ASP A 12 -8.22 -10.84 16.60
C ASP A 12 -8.23 -11.32 15.12
N SER A 13 -9.30 -11.98 14.73
CA SER A 13 -9.58 -12.25 13.33
C SER A 13 -9.87 -10.94 12.59
N PRO A 14 -9.34 -10.73 11.37
CA PRO A 14 -9.53 -9.48 10.65
C PRO A 14 -10.99 -9.32 10.20
N PRO A 15 -11.54 -8.09 10.23
CA PRO A 15 -12.81 -7.79 9.59
C PRO A 15 -12.67 -7.90 8.05
N SER A 16 -13.79 -8.05 7.35
CA SER A 16 -13.83 -8.12 5.89
C SER A 16 -13.41 -6.81 5.19
N ALA A 17 -13.51 -5.68 5.89
CA ALA A 17 -13.19 -4.37 5.38
C ALA A 17 -12.57 -3.47 6.46
N LEU A 18 -11.73 -2.50 6.03
CA LEU A 18 -11.14 -1.49 6.91
C LEU A 18 -12.20 -0.55 7.49
N VAL A 19 -13.23 -0.26 6.72
CA VAL A 19 -14.37 0.57 7.14
C VAL A 19 -15.64 -0.22 6.98
N ASP A 20 -16.43 -0.28 8.06
CA ASP A 20 -17.75 -0.87 8.09
C ASP A 20 -18.72 0.10 8.76
N ASP A 21 -19.91 0.26 8.18
CA ASP A 21 -20.93 1.22 8.63
C ASP A 21 -20.36 2.62 8.93
N GLY A 22 -19.48 3.13 8.05
CA GLY A 22 -18.86 4.44 8.17
C GLY A 22 -17.75 4.57 9.22
N HIS A 23 -17.43 3.51 9.96
CA HIS A 23 -16.45 3.51 11.05
C HIS A 23 -15.22 2.67 10.71
N TYR A 24 -14.04 3.12 11.16
CA TYR A 24 -12.81 2.36 11.01
C TYR A 24 -12.76 1.18 11.98
N ASN A 25 -12.47 0.01 11.47
CA ASN A 25 -12.11 -1.17 12.25
C ASN A 25 -10.64 -1.07 12.66
N VAL A 26 -10.41 -0.56 13.86
CA VAL A 26 -9.07 -0.39 14.43
C VAL A 26 -8.75 -1.54 15.37
N GLY A 27 -7.61 -2.20 15.17
CA GLY A 27 -7.22 -3.33 16.00
C GLY A 27 -5.91 -3.95 15.57
N THR A 28 -5.50 -5.02 16.27
CA THR A 28 -4.39 -5.89 15.91
C THR A 28 -4.96 -7.22 15.44
N TYR A 29 -4.68 -7.57 14.20
CA TYR A 29 -5.27 -8.73 13.55
C TYR A 29 -4.22 -9.78 13.23
N ASN A 30 -4.63 -11.06 13.22
CA ASN A 30 -3.76 -12.19 12.90
C ASN A 30 -3.60 -12.42 11.38
N ALA A 31 -4.29 -11.66 10.54
CA ALA A 31 -4.19 -11.68 9.09
C ALA A 31 -4.51 -10.30 8.50
N ALA A 32 -4.31 -10.14 7.20
CA ALA A 32 -4.61 -8.89 6.51
C ALA A 32 -6.13 -8.68 6.35
N ILE A 33 -6.57 -7.42 6.43
CA ILE A 33 -7.93 -7.01 6.09
C ILE A 33 -8.09 -7.13 4.57
N ALA A 34 -9.11 -7.86 4.11
CA ALA A 34 -9.27 -8.16 2.68
C ALA A 34 -9.55 -6.92 1.83
N ARG A 35 -10.35 -5.96 2.33
CA ARG A 35 -10.75 -4.76 1.58
C ARG A 35 -10.30 -3.47 2.27
N VAL A 36 -9.48 -2.68 1.59
CA VAL A 36 -9.00 -1.36 2.04
C VAL A 36 -9.88 -0.28 1.42
N ASN A 37 -10.80 0.28 2.19
CA ASN A 37 -11.84 1.22 1.73
C ASN A 37 -11.93 2.51 2.57
N PRO A 38 -10.85 3.28 2.75
CA PRO A 38 -10.82 4.43 3.68
C PRO A 38 -11.79 5.56 3.32
N LEU A 39 -12.23 5.63 2.07
CA LEU A 39 -13.22 6.62 1.62
C LEU A 39 -14.65 6.31 2.06
N ASP A 40 -14.91 5.11 2.55
CA ASP A 40 -16.24 4.73 3.06
C ASP A 40 -16.45 5.19 4.52
N ALA A 41 -15.39 5.67 5.20
CA ALA A 41 -15.53 6.26 6.52
C ALA A 41 -16.30 7.59 6.46
N GLU A 42 -17.27 7.75 7.37
CA GLU A 42 -18.10 8.94 7.49
C GLU A 42 -17.60 9.86 8.62
N PRO A 43 -16.90 10.97 8.31
CA PRO A 43 -16.46 11.91 9.34
C PRO A 43 -17.58 12.86 9.75
N GLY A 44 -18.63 12.34 10.40
CA GLY A 44 -19.73 13.15 10.93
C GLY A 44 -21.01 13.20 10.08
N LYS A 45 -22.02 13.92 10.57
CA LYS A 45 -23.43 13.87 10.14
C LYS A 45 -23.77 14.40 8.74
N ARG A 46 -22.83 14.96 7.99
CA ARG A 46 -23.06 15.51 6.64
C ARG A 46 -21.95 15.12 5.68
N PHE A 47 -21.95 13.87 5.26
CA PHE A 47 -21.05 13.40 4.24
C PHE A 47 -21.67 13.59 2.84
N THR A 48 -21.23 14.61 2.11
CA THR A 48 -21.69 14.89 0.75
C THR A 48 -20.78 14.24 -0.29
N ARG A 49 -21.29 14.01 -1.51
CA ARG A 49 -20.47 13.53 -2.64
C ARG A 49 -19.25 14.44 -2.88
N LEU A 50 -19.43 15.75 -2.72
CA LEU A 50 -18.34 16.72 -2.88
C LEU A 50 -17.23 16.53 -1.83
N ALA A 51 -17.61 16.31 -0.57
CA ALA A 51 -16.65 16.02 0.49
C ALA A 51 -15.89 14.72 0.24
N ARG A 52 -16.56 13.68 -0.28
CA ARG A 52 -15.92 12.42 -0.68
C ARG A 52 -14.89 12.63 -1.81
N THR A 53 -15.25 13.43 -2.83
CA THR A 53 -14.33 13.77 -3.92
C THR A 53 -13.11 14.52 -3.40
N ALA A 54 -13.30 15.53 -2.56
CA ALA A 54 -12.20 16.29 -1.95
C ALA A 54 -11.28 15.39 -1.09
N ARG A 55 -11.85 14.47 -0.34
CA ARG A 55 -11.06 13.46 0.41
C ARG A 55 -10.29 12.54 -0.51
N ASN A 56 -10.90 12.06 -1.59
CA ASN A 56 -10.22 11.21 -2.56
C ASN A 56 -9.00 11.92 -3.17
N LEU A 57 -9.10 13.19 -3.51
CA LEU A 57 -7.97 13.97 -4.03
C LEU A 57 -6.83 14.15 -3.01
N ARG A 58 -7.16 14.13 -1.72
CA ARG A 58 -6.17 14.21 -0.64
C ARG A 58 -5.61 12.86 -0.22
N LEU A 59 -6.29 11.77 -0.55
CA LEU A 59 -5.86 10.42 -0.21
C LEU A 59 -4.59 10.09 -1.01
N LYS A 60 -3.56 9.64 -0.30
CA LYS A 60 -2.35 9.06 -0.88
C LYS A 60 -2.46 7.55 -0.72
N GLU A 61 -2.24 6.85 -1.82
CA GLU A 61 -2.29 5.40 -1.85
C GLU A 61 -0.95 4.85 -2.29
N TRP A 62 -0.49 3.82 -1.66
CA TRP A 62 0.73 3.14 -2.05
C TRP A 62 0.66 1.67 -1.66
N GLU A 63 1.33 0.87 -2.43
CA GLU A 63 1.56 -0.53 -2.16
C GLU A 63 3.03 -0.83 -2.34
N ALA A 64 3.60 -1.59 -1.42
CA ALA A 64 4.99 -1.99 -1.47
C ALA A 64 5.11 -3.49 -1.29
N PHE A 65 6.12 -4.06 -1.90
CA PHE A 65 6.54 -5.44 -1.67
C PHE A 65 8.02 -5.50 -1.30
N GLN A 66 8.36 -6.52 -0.57
CA GLN A 66 9.74 -6.81 -0.18
C GLN A 66 10.05 -8.25 -0.52
N LEU A 67 11.20 -8.47 -1.12
CA LEU A 67 11.74 -9.77 -1.44
C LEU A 67 13.17 -9.83 -0.92
N GLY A 68 13.62 -10.99 -0.46
CA GLY A 68 14.99 -11.14 -0.03
C GLY A 68 15.41 -12.61 0.01
N ASP A 69 16.66 -12.84 -0.32
CA ASP A 69 17.39 -14.10 -0.14
C ASP A 69 18.68 -13.83 0.64
N ASP A 70 19.65 -14.70 0.59
CA ASP A 70 20.93 -14.54 1.33
C ASP A 70 21.76 -13.37 0.77
N ASP A 71 21.70 -13.11 -0.52
CA ASP A 71 22.56 -12.14 -1.23
C ASP A 71 21.87 -10.81 -1.47
N TRP A 72 20.54 -10.79 -1.68
CA TRP A 72 19.80 -9.63 -2.11
C TRP A 72 18.64 -9.27 -1.18
N PHE A 73 18.36 -7.98 -1.11
CA PHE A 73 17.11 -7.43 -0.61
C PHE A 73 16.53 -6.48 -1.66
N ILE A 74 15.27 -6.69 -2.04
CA ILE A 74 14.57 -5.87 -3.05
C ILE A 74 13.33 -5.30 -2.41
N LEU A 75 13.17 -3.99 -2.52
CA LEU A 75 11.96 -3.26 -2.16
C LEU A 75 11.38 -2.63 -3.43
N GLY A 76 10.14 -2.93 -3.73
CA GLY A 76 9.38 -2.27 -4.79
C GLY A 76 8.18 -1.51 -4.23
N ALA A 77 7.85 -0.37 -4.81
CA ALA A 77 6.69 0.42 -4.41
C ALA A 77 5.99 1.07 -5.61
N VAL A 78 4.67 1.08 -5.55
CA VAL A 78 3.78 1.84 -6.44
C VAL A 78 3.06 2.86 -5.59
N TYR A 79 3.19 4.14 -5.91
CA TYR A 79 2.63 5.25 -5.15
C TYR A 79 1.76 6.14 -6.03
N ASN A 80 0.54 6.42 -5.59
CA ASN A 80 -0.41 7.31 -6.26
C ASN A 80 -0.76 8.49 -5.35
N ALA A 81 -0.23 9.68 -5.71
CA ALA A 81 -0.53 10.93 -5.02
C ALA A 81 -1.74 11.68 -5.61
N LYS A 82 -2.48 11.09 -6.54
CA LYS A 82 -3.64 11.64 -7.27
C LYS A 82 -3.28 12.68 -8.34
N THR A 83 -2.14 13.32 -8.25
CA THR A 83 -1.60 14.23 -9.27
C THR A 83 -0.42 13.60 -10.01
N VAL A 84 0.41 12.89 -9.29
CA VAL A 84 1.59 12.17 -9.80
C VAL A 84 1.63 10.77 -9.23
N GLY A 85 2.07 9.84 -10.05
CA GLY A 85 2.40 8.49 -9.67
C GLY A 85 3.90 8.29 -9.59
N LEU A 86 4.33 7.36 -8.75
CA LEU A 86 5.73 6.99 -8.61
C LEU A 86 5.83 5.47 -8.60
N LEU A 87 6.73 4.95 -9.42
CA LEU A 87 7.22 3.59 -9.35
C LEU A 87 8.65 3.63 -8.83
N GLN A 88 8.96 2.79 -7.85
CA GLN A 88 10.30 2.73 -7.28
C GLN A 88 10.71 1.29 -7.06
N VAL A 89 11.96 0.98 -7.39
CA VAL A 89 12.63 -0.27 -7.02
C VAL A 89 13.97 0.06 -6.39
N LEU A 90 14.22 -0.53 -5.25
CA LEU A 90 15.47 -0.49 -4.53
C LEU A 90 16.01 -1.92 -4.45
N ALA A 91 17.22 -2.15 -4.94
CA ALA A 91 17.92 -3.42 -4.78
C ALA A 91 19.20 -3.20 -3.98
N VAL A 92 19.40 -3.99 -2.95
CA VAL A 92 20.57 -3.98 -2.07
C VAL A 92 21.26 -5.32 -2.18
N HIS A 93 22.52 -5.30 -2.61
CA HIS A 93 23.38 -6.47 -2.54
C HIS A 93 24.03 -6.51 -1.16
N LYS A 94 23.72 -7.53 -0.36
CA LYS A 94 24.02 -7.55 1.08
C LYS A 94 25.53 -7.62 1.37
N GLU A 95 26.27 -8.44 0.64
CA GLU A 95 27.72 -8.61 0.86
C GLU A 95 28.49 -7.31 0.59
N SER A 96 28.24 -6.66 -0.54
CA SER A 96 28.96 -5.43 -0.92
C SER A 96 28.31 -4.15 -0.40
N ALA A 97 27.13 -4.24 0.25
CA ALA A 97 26.29 -3.12 0.65
C ALA A 97 25.98 -2.15 -0.52
N THR A 98 26.03 -2.65 -1.75
CA THR A 98 25.73 -1.85 -2.94
C THR A 98 24.23 -1.64 -3.07
N ILE A 99 23.80 -0.39 -3.25
CA ILE A 99 22.42 0.00 -3.40
C ILE A 99 22.20 0.49 -4.83
N THR A 100 21.28 -0.17 -5.54
CA THR A 100 20.80 0.27 -6.85
C THR A 100 19.35 0.76 -6.70
N ARG A 101 19.06 1.95 -7.20
CA ARG A 101 17.73 2.55 -7.18
C ARG A 101 17.27 2.84 -8.60
N TRP A 102 16.03 2.44 -8.88
CA TRP A 102 15.31 2.84 -10.07
C TRP A 102 14.02 3.57 -9.67
N GLU A 103 13.68 4.64 -10.36
CA GLU A 103 12.49 5.44 -10.11
C GLU A 103 11.90 5.94 -11.42
N SER A 104 10.58 5.88 -11.55
CA SER A 104 9.85 6.45 -12.68
C SER A 104 8.66 7.26 -12.16
N LYS A 105 8.49 8.47 -12.71
CA LYS A 105 7.35 9.35 -12.42
C LYS A 105 6.38 9.31 -13.58
N LEU A 106 5.11 9.10 -13.25
CA LEU A 106 4.03 8.91 -14.21
C LEU A 106 2.85 9.82 -13.86
N PRO A 107 1.97 10.12 -14.81
CA PRO A 107 0.65 10.66 -14.46
C PRO A 107 -0.08 9.71 -13.50
N ALA A 108 -0.74 10.24 -12.48
CA ALA A 108 -1.46 9.41 -11.50
C ALA A 108 -2.54 8.53 -12.15
N THR A 109 -3.08 8.95 -13.29
CA THR A 109 -4.07 8.21 -14.08
C THR A 109 -3.54 6.93 -14.71
N SER A 110 -2.21 6.81 -14.84
CA SER A 110 -1.54 5.60 -15.36
C SER A 110 -1.33 4.54 -14.27
N LEU A 111 -1.73 4.81 -13.03
CA LEU A 111 -1.54 3.90 -11.91
C LEU A 111 -2.87 3.44 -11.33
N SER A 112 -2.97 2.17 -11.04
CA SER A 112 -4.07 1.57 -10.29
C SER A 112 -3.51 0.87 -9.06
N ILE A 113 -3.92 1.32 -7.88
CA ILE A 113 -3.58 0.66 -6.61
C ILE A 113 -4.71 -0.29 -6.23
N ALA A 114 -4.37 -1.51 -5.90
CA ALA A 114 -5.32 -2.52 -5.49
C ALA A 114 -6.03 -2.13 -4.19
N ARG A 115 -7.28 -2.54 -4.05
CA ARG A 115 -8.06 -2.38 -2.81
C ARG A 115 -8.02 -3.62 -1.92
N GLY A 116 -7.53 -4.73 -2.46
CA GLY A 116 -7.32 -5.97 -1.73
C GLY A 116 -5.85 -6.13 -1.37
N LEU A 117 -5.54 -6.44 -0.11
CA LEU A 117 -4.16 -6.70 0.32
C LEU A 117 -3.73 -8.13 0.03
N LEU A 118 -4.69 -9.06 -0.05
CA LEU A 118 -4.42 -10.49 -0.21
C LEU A 118 -4.28 -10.91 -1.68
N ASP A 119 -4.81 -10.11 -2.59
CA ASP A 119 -4.87 -10.40 -4.03
C ASP A 119 -4.61 -9.09 -4.78
N SER A 120 -3.34 -8.67 -4.75
CA SER A 120 -2.93 -7.39 -5.34
C SER A 120 -3.04 -7.42 -6.86
N THR A 121 -3.79 -6.47 -7.39
CA THR A 121 -3.90 -6.16 -8.82
C THR A 121 -3.33 -4.79 -9.16
N SER A 122 -2.45 -4.25 -8.31
CA SER A 122 -1.80 -2.97 -8.56
C SER A 122 -0.96 -3.02 -9.84
N ARG A 123 -1.12 -2.01 -10.69
CA ARG A 123 -0.44 -1.98 -11.99
C ARG A 123 -0.17 -0.55 -12.44
N SER A 124 0.80 -0.42 -13.34
CA SER A 124 1.02 0.78 -14.13
C SER A 124 0.77 0.51 -15.61
N GLU A 125 0.20 1.48 -16.30
CA GLU A 125 0.07 1.48 -17.74
C GLU A 125 1.19 2.34 -18.36
N GLU A 126 2.44 2.01 -18.05
CA GLU A 126 3.58 2.60 -18.73
C GLU A 126 3.71 1.97 -20.12
N ARG A 127 3.28 2.69 -21.16
CA ARG A 127 3.67 2.35 -22.52
C ARG A 127 5.16 2.67 -22.67
N ARG A 128 6.00 1.68 -22.57
CA ARG A 128 7.35 1.77 -23.13
C ARG A 128 7.19 1.89 -24.63
N VAL A 129 7.22 3.11 -25.15
CA VAL A 129 7.53 3.36 -26.55
C VAL A 129 8.95 2.85 -26.72
N GLY A 130 9.09 1.77 -27.50
CA GLY A 130 10.33 1.01 -27.61
C GLY A 130 11.54 1.90 -27.83
N LYS A 131 12.50 1.80 -26.94
CA LYS A 131 13.89 1.94 -27.30
C LYS A 131 14.38 0.53 -27.57
N GLU A 132 14.39 0.20 -28.85
CA GLU A 132 15.18 -0.91 -29.33
C GLU A 132 16.59 -0.71 -28.80
N CYS A 133 17.07 -1.69 -28.05
CA CYS A 133 18.49 -1.75 -27.70
C CYS A 133 19.27 -1.98 -28.99
N LEU A 134 20.04 -1.00 -29.39
CA LEU A 134 21.19 -1.20 -30.28
C LEU A 134 22.36 -1.78 -29.51
#